data_d27528d4db88422d694f29a6bc60d91a
#
_entry.id   d27528d4db88422d694f29a6bc60d91a
#
_cell.length_a   1.000
_cell.length_b   1.000
_cell.length_c   1.000
_cell.angle_alpha   90.00
_cell.angle_beta   90.00
_cell.angle_gamma   90.00
#
_symmetry.space_group_name_H-M   'P 1'
#
loop_
_entity.id
_entity.type
_entity.pdbx_description
1 polymer ?
#
loop_
_entity_poly.entity_id
_entity_poly.type
_entity_poly.pdbx_seq_one_letter_code
_entity_poly.pdbx_strand_id
1 'polypeptide(L)'
;NKVGDICKEASKEGAIIEAVNFNCPGQTVIAGHTVAVKNITTVLKTSGAKIVKKLPVSLAAHTSLLKSVSNDLRDELRGINFNLDNSFDVIHNYDLSVSKNEERFIDCLSMQVCSPVRWIETMQTFKSNEVSDVIEVGPGNVLQGLVKRFDKTLRVHSFSNIEDINSIKQVL
;
A
#
# COMPACT_ATOMS: atom_id res chain seq x y z
N ASN A 1 7.33 -7.87 12.76
CA ASN A 1 7.99 -6.61 12.31
C ASN A 1 8.08 -5.64 13.49
N LYS A 2 9.31 -5.29 13.89
CA LYS A 2 9.57 -4.48 15.11
C LYS A 2 8.71 -3.20 15.22
N VAL A 3 8.48 -2.48 14.11
CA VAL A 3 7.61 -1.28 14.12
C VAL A 3 6.17 -1.66 14.41
N GLY A 4 5.66 -2.73 13.79
CA GLY A 4 4.29 -3.22 14.04
C GLY A 4 4.09 -3.67 15.48
N ASP A 5 5.09 -4.31 16.08
CA ASP A 5 5.03 -4.78 17.47
C ASP A 5 4.99 -3.59 18.44
N ILE A 6 5.80 -2.57 18.19
CA ILE A 6 5.78 -1.30 18.95
C ILE A 6 4.42 -0.59 18.82
N CYS A 7 3.84 -0.56 17.61
CA CYS A 7 2.50 0.02 17.41
C CYS A 7 1.43 -0.75 18.17
N LYS A 8 1.45 -2.09 18.14
CA LYS A 8 0.51 -2.93 18.89
C LYS A 8 0.60 -2.70 20.39
N GLU A 9 1.81 -2.55 20.92
CA GLU A 9 2.02 -2.27 22.35
C GLU A 9 1.46 -0.89 22.73
N ALA A 10 1.75 0.13 21.93
CA ALA A 10 1.24 1.48 22.15
C ALA A 10 -0.30 1.56 22.02
N SER A 11 -0.91 0.73 21.18
CA SER A 11 -2.37 0.67 21.01
C SER A 11 -3.12 0.10 22.21
N LYS A 12 -2.46 -0.66 23.10
CA LYS A 12 -3.09 -1.21 24.31
C LYS A 12 -3.56 -0.15 25.30
N GLU A 13 -3.07 1.08 25.18
CA GLU A 13 -3.47 2.21 26.01
C GLU A 13 -4.77 2.90 25.54
N GLY A 14 -5.52 2.28 24.64
CA GLY A 14 -6.82 2.78 24.16
C GLY A 14 -6.75 3.78 23.00
N ALA A 15 -5.56 4.11 22.51
CA ALA A 15 -5.36 4.96 21.35
C ALA A 15 -4.85 4.11 20.17
N ILE A 16 -5.58 4.12 19.06
CA ILE A 16 -5.20 3.34 17.85
C ILE A 16 -3.98 3.97 17.20
N ILE A 17 -2.94 3.14 17.00
CA ILE A 17 -1.80 3.40 16.14
C ILE A 17 -1.34 2.11 15.47
N GLU A 18 -1.16 2.14 14.17
CA GLU A 18 -0.91 0.95 13.36
C GLU A 18 0.21 1.20 12.34
N ALA A 19 0.95 0.15 12.00
CA ALA A 19 1.86 0.15 10.87
C ALA A 19 1.03 -0.04 9.59
N VAL A 20 1.04 0.96 8.72
CA VAL A 20 0.06 1.05 7.62
C VAL A 20 0.67 0.93 6.22
N ASN A 21 1.95 1.23 6.01
CA ASN A 21 2.60 0.97 4.73
C ASN A 21 3.94 0.27 4.96
N PHE A 22 4.10 -0.90 4.38
CA PHE A 22 5.36 -1.64 4.32
C PHE A 22 5.98 -1.39 2.94
N ASN A 23 6.65 -0.23 2.79
CA ASN A 23 7.06 0.29 1.48
C ASN A 23 8.31 -0.39 0.92
N CYS A 24 9.33 -0.58 1.74
CA CYS A 24 10.54 -1.33 1.38
C CYS A 24 11.25 -1.76 2.68
N PRO A 25 12.25 -2.66 2.62
CA PRO A 25 13.04 -3.02 3.78
C PRO A 25 13.57 -1.80 4.53
N GLY A 26 13.23 -1.67 5.81
CA GLY A 26 13.61 -0.55 6.65
C GLY A 26 12.76 0.72 6.52
N GLN A 27 11.69 0.73 5.72
CA GLN A 27 10.77 1.86 5.60
C GLN A 27 9.33 1.44 5.84
N THR A 28 8.78 1.88 6.98
CA THR A 28 7.39 1.63 7.38
C THR A 28 6.72 2.95 7.71
N VAL A 29 5.49 3.15 7.24
CA VAL A 29 4.62 4.25 7.65
C VAL A 29 3.72 3.76 8.78
N ILE A 30 3.50 4.62 9.76
CA ILE A 30 2.54 4.42 10.84
C ILE A 30 1.46 5.49 10.79
N ALA A 31 0.24 5.14 11.17
CA ALA A 31 -0.87 6.07 11.25
C ALA A 31 -1.80 5.71 12.42
N GLY A 32 -2.61 6.67 12.86
CA GLY A 32 -3.53 6.50 13.97
C GLY A 32 -3.93 7.81 14.63
N HIS A 33 -4.39 7.75 15.86
CA HIS A 33 -4.74 8.95 16.63
C HIS A 33 -3.54 9.88 16.79
N THR A 34 -3.75 11.18 16.62
CA THR A 34 -2.68 12.19 16.62
C THR A 34 -1.81 12.14 17.89
N VAL A 35 -2.43 11.92 19.04
CA VAL A 35 -1.71 11.82 20.32
C VAL A 35 -0.81 10.59 20.35
N ALA A 36 -1.31 9.43 19.90
CA ALA A 36 -0.53 8.20 19.84
C ALA A 36 0.67 8.33 18.88
N VAL A 37 0.45 8.93 17.69
CA VAL A 37 1.52 9.19 16.73
C VAL A 37 2.61 10.11 17.31
N LYS A 38 2.24 11.11 18.10
CA LYS A 38 3.22 11.98 18.76
C LYS A 38 4.04 11.22 19.82
N ASN A 39 3.37 10.44 20.65
CA ASN A 39 3.99 9.73 21.77
C ASN A 39 4.96 8.64 21.32
N ILE A 40 4.59 7.88 20.28
CA ILE A 40 5.40 6.76 19.79
C ILE A 40 6.71 7.20 19.13
N THR A 41 6.83 8.46 18.71
CA THR A 41 8.02 8.97 18.00
C THR A 41 9.30 8.75 18.80
N THR A 42 9.29 9.01 20.10
CA THR A 42 10.42 8.80 21.00
C THR A 42 10.75 7.32 21.13
N VAL A 43 9.73 6.47 21.32
CA VAL A 43 9.90 5.02 21.44
C VAL A 43 10.53 4.43 20.19
N LEU A 44 10.10 4.85 19.00
CA LEU A 44 10.67 4.40 17.74
C LEU A 44 12.16 4.76 17.61
N LYS A 45 12.54 5.99 17.99
CA LYS A 45 13.94 6.43 17.97
C LYS A 45 14.81 5.61 18.92
N THR A 46 14.38 5.43 20.17
CA THR A 46 15.13 4.63 21.16
C THR A 46 15.18 3.15 20.79
N SER A 47 14.21 2.67 20.01
CA SER A 47 14.17 1.30 19.46
C SER A 47 15.03 1.10 18.21
N GLY A 48 15.74 2.15 17.75
CA GLY A 48 16.71 2.07 16.65
C GLY A 48 16.23 2.62 15.31
N ALA A 49 15.11 3.33 15.25
CA ALA A 49 14.71 4.02 14.02
C ALA A 49 15.68 5.19 13.75
N LYS A 50 16.41 5.12 12.63
CA LYS A 50 17.39 6.16 12.24
C LYS A 50 16.71 7.48 11.91
N ILE A 51 15.54 7.43 11.28
CA ILE A 51 14.76 8.60 10.87
C ILE A 51 13.29 8.35 11.23
N VAL A 52 12.68 9.32 11.90
CA VAL A 52 11.24 9.37 12.14
C VAL A 52 10.77 10.73 11.65
N LYS A 53 9.93 10.75 10.60
CA LYS A 53 9.46 11.96 9.94
C LYS A 53 7.94 11.98 9.91
N LYS A 54 7.34 13.09 10.33
CA LYS A 54 5.90 13.32 10.16
C LYS A 54 5.60 13.60 8.68
N LEU A 55 4.59 12.92 8.16
CA LEU A 55 4.08 13.18 6.81
C LEU A 55 2.99 14.27 6.86
N PRO A 56 2.87 15.10 5.82
CA PRO A 56 1.83 16.15 5.72
C PRO A 56 0.49 15.53 5.27
N VAL A 57 0.01 14.53 6.02
CA VAL A 57 -1.25 13.82 5.76
C VAL A 57 -2.11 13.93 7.01
N SER A 58 -3.39 14.25 6.84
CA SER A 58 -4.35 14.44 7.92
C SER A 58 -5.25 13.24 8.18
N LEU A 59 -5.31 12.27 7.23
CA LEU A 59 -6.14 11.08 7.34
C LEU A 59 -5.30 9.88 7.80
N ALA A 60 -5.84 9.11 8.76
CA ALA A 60 -5.25 7.84 9.18
C ALA A 60 -5.67 6.70 8.22
N ALA A 61 -5.34 6.86 6.93
CA ALA A 61 -5.62 5.84 5.93
C ALA A 61 -4.94 4.51 6.28
N HIS A 62 -5.54 3.42 5.83
CA HIS A 62 -5.05 2.05 6.03
C HIS A 62 -5.01 1.60 7.50
N THR A 63 -5.79 2.26 8.38
CA THR A 63 -5.99 1.84 9.77
C THR A 63 -7.41 1.32 10.02
N SER A 64 -7.58 0.60 11.11
CA SER A 64 -8.89 0.16 11.61
C SER A 64 -9.87 1.30 11.89
N LEU A 65 -9.39 2.53 12.04
CA LEU A 65 -10.22 3.75 12.19
C LEU A 65 -11.14 3.99 10.98
N LEU A 66 -10.78 3.47 9.80
CA LEU A 66 -11.57 3.61 8.58
C LEU A 66 -12.50 2.42 8.30
N LYS A 67 -12.79 1.58 9.28
CA LYS A 67 -13.64 0.39 9.08
C LYS A 67 -15.06 0.74 8.61
N SER A 68 -15.66 1.81 9.13
CA SER A 68 -16.98 2.29 8.65
C SER A 68 -16.90 2.73 7.19
N VAL A 69 -15.88 3.52 6.84
CA VAL A 69 -15.66 3.96 5.45
C VAL A 69 -15.47 2.77 4.49
N SER A 70 -14.77 1.71 4.95
CA SER A 70 -14.64 0.47 4.17
C SER A 70 -15.98 -0.21 3.92
N ASN A 71 -16.91 -0.19 4.89
CA ASN A 71 -18.25 -0.75 4.72
C ASN A 71 -19.08 0.09 3.73
N ASP A 72 -19.07 1.42 3.89
CA ASP A 72 -19.76 2.34 2.98
C ASP A 72 -19.27 2.18 1.54
N LEU A 73 -17.93 2.10 1.36
CA LEU A 73 -17.33 1.85 0.05
C LEU A 73 -17.75 0.50 -0.54
N ARG A 74 -17.85 -0.55 0.27
CA ARG A 74 -18.33 -1.87 -0.18
C ARG A 74 -19.74 -1.79 -0.74
N ASP A 75 -20.63 -1.07 -0.06
CA ASP A 75 -22.03 -0.93 -0.50
C ASP A 75 -22.11 -0.15 -1.82
N GLU A 76 -21.33 0.90 -2.00
CA GLU A 76 -21.23 1.63 -3.26
C GLU A 76 -20.66 0.76 -4.40
N LEU A 77 -19.62 -0.03 -4.13
CA LEU A 77 -18.99 -0.90 -5.13
C LEU A 77 -19.93 -1.98 -5.63
N ARG A 78 -20.88 -2.47 -4.82
CA ARG A 78 -21.92 -3.43 -5.25
C ARG A 78 -22.86 -2.88 -6.32
N GLY A 79 -22.96 -1.56 -6.46
CA GLY A 79 -23.70 -0.90 -7.52
C GLY A 79 -22.95 -0.79 -8.85
N ILE A 80 -21.68 -1.20 -8.89
CA ILE A 80 -20.82 -1.10 -10.07
C ILE A 80 -20.74 -2.45 -10.77
N ASN A 81 -20.92 -2.46 -12.07
CA ASN A 81 -20.73 -3.65 -12.89
C ASN A 81 -19.25 -3.78 -13.27
N PHE A 82 -18.55 -4.76 -12.69
CA PHE A 82 -17.14 -5.04 -12.97
C PHE A 82 -17.01 -6.03 -14.13
N ASN A 83 -16.22 -5.66 -15.15
CA ASN A 83 -15.79 -6.62 -16.16
C ASN A 83 -14.52 -7.31 -15.69
N LEU A 84 -14.63 -8.52 -15.16
CA LEU A 84 -13.53 -9.33 -14.64
C LEU A 84 -13.02 -10.38 -15.63
N ASP A 85 -13.65 -10.52 -16.79
CA ASP A 85 -13.28 -11.47 -17.87
C ASP A 85 -12.23 -10.87 -18.82
N ASN A 86 -11.23 -10.20 -18.26
CA ASN A 86 -10.16 -9.59 -19.04
C ASN A 86 -8.89 -10.45 -19.05
N SER A 87 -8.00 -10.12 -19.97
CA SER A 87 -6.74 -10.85 -20.20
C SER A 87 -5.63 -10.49 -19.18
N PHE A 88 -5.91 -9.62 -18.21
CA PHE A 88 -4.96 -9.23 -17.19
C PHE A 88 -5.46 -9.61 -15.79
N ASP A 89 -4.53 -9.80 -14.88
CA ASP A 89 -4.79 -10.08 -13.48
C ASP A 89 -4.62 -8.82 -12.62
N VAL A 90 -5.48 -8.70 -11.60
CA VAL A 90 -5.36 -7.65 -10.59
C VAL A 90 -4.88 -8.27 -9.30
N ILE A 91 -3.67 -7.91 -8.86
CA ILE A 91 -3.15 -8.30 -7.55
C ILE A 91 -3.66 -7.29 -6.52
N HIS A 92 -4.48 -7.78 -5.59
CA HIS A 92 -5.07 -6.94 -4.56
C HIS A 92 -4.06 -6.63 -3.45
N ASN A 93 -3.92 -5.35 -3.09
CA ASN A 93 -3.06 -4.94 -1.98
C ASN A 93 -3.47 -5.57 -0.64
N TYR A 94 -4.76 -5.80 -0.42
CA TYR A 94 -5.30 -6.28 0.85
C TYR A 94 -4.72 -7.65 1.24
N ASP A 95 -4.75 -8.62 0.33
CA ASP A 95 -4.38 -10.01 0.63
C ASP A 95 -3.45 -10.66 -0.41
N LEU A 96 -3.04 -9.90 -1.43
CA LEU A 96 -2.22 -10.34 -2.56
C LEU A 96 -2.89 -11.40 -3.45
N SER A 97 -4.18 -11.60 -3.30
CA SER A 97 -4.92 -12.52 -4.17
C SER A 97 -5.16 -11.92 -5.56
N VAL A 98 -5.37 -12.82 -6.50
CA VAL A 98 -5.94 -12.54 -7.82
C VAL A 98 -7.30 -13.21 -7.85
N SER A 99 -8.37 -12.47 -8.14
CA SER A 99 -9.71 -13.03 -8.15
C SER A 99 -10.53 -12.53 -9.34
N LYS A 100 -11.24 -13.45 -9.98
CA LYS A 100 -12.28 -13.17 -10.97
C LYS A 100 -13.70 -13.24 -10.37
N ASN A 101 -13.82 -13.53 -9.08
CA ASN A 101 -15.07 -13.49 -8.36
C ASN A 101 -15.39 -12.05 -7.93
N GLU A 102 -16.53 -11.53 -8.36
CA GLU A 102 -16.91 -10.12 -8.17
C GLU A 102 -17.04 -9.74 -6.68
N GLU A 103 -17.70 -10.57 -5.86
CA GLU A 103 -17.84 -10.28 -4.42
C GLU A 103 -16.47 -10.24 -3.74
N ARG A 104 -15.56 -11.15 -4.09
CA ARG A 104 -14.19 -11.14 -3.58
C ARG A 104 -13.41 -9.91 -4.03
N PHE A 105 -13.60 -9.50 -5.29
CA PHE A 105 -12.98 -8.30 -5.84
C PHE A 105 -13.42 -7.05 -5.07
N ILE A 106 -14.74 -6.91 -4.85
CA ILE A 106 -15.33 -5.83 -4.04
C ILE A 106 -14.80 -5.85 -2.61
N ASP A 107 -14.71 -7.02 -1.98
CA ASP A 107 -14.14 -7.19 -0.65
C ASP A 107 -12.71 -6.66 -0.59
N CYS A 108 -11.86 -7.05 -1.52
CA CYS A 108 -10.47 -6.61 -1.55
C CYS A 108 -10.34 -5.10 -1.76
N LEU A 109 -11.13 -4.51 -2.66
CA LEU A 109 -11.15 -3.08 -2.91
C LEU A 109 -11.63 -2.28 -1.69
N SER A 110 -12.64 -2.75 -0.99
CA SER A 110 -13.16 -2.07 0.20
C SER A 110 -12.21 -2.22 1.39
N MET A 111 -11.68 -3.42 1.62
CA MET A 111 -10.81 -3.71 2.77
C MET A 111 -9.46 -2.99 2.71
N GLN A 112 -8.95 -2.66 1.53
CA GLN A 112 -7.67 -1.93 1.44
C GLN A 112 -7.71 -0.55 2.10
N VAL A 113 -8.89 0.07 2.24
CA VAL A 113 -9.05 1.39 2.89
C VAL A 113 -8.67 1.35 4.37
N CYS A 114 -8.98 0.23 5.04
CA CYS A 114 -8.74 0.03 6.47
C CYS A 114 -7.68 -1.04 6.78
N SER A 115 -6.90 -1.45 5.78
CA SER A 115 -5.87 -2.49 5.90
C SER A 115 -4.52 -1.99 5.38
N PRO A 116 -3.40 -2.52 5.88
CA PRO A 116 -2.06 -2.07 5.51
C PRO A 116 -1.76 -2.23 4.02
N VAL A 117 -0.93 -1.31 3.49
CA VAL A 117 -0.32 -1.43 2.16
C VAL A 117 0.86 -2.41 2.25
N ARG A 118 0.72 -3.57 1.60
CA ARG A 118 1.66 -4.69 1.62
C ARG A 118 2.63 -4.63 0.42
N TRP A 119 3.25 -3.46 0.21
CA TRP A 119 4.06 -3.22 -0.98
C TRP A 119 5.25 -4.16 -1.12
N ILE A 120 5.94 -4.47 -0.01
CA ILE A 120 7.06 -5.43 -0.02
C ILE A 120 6.59 -6.80 -0.55
N GLU A 121 5.45 -7.27 -0.07
CA GLU A 121 4.92 -8.58 -0.47
C GLU A 121 4.39 -8.56 -1.90
N THR A 122 3.80 -7.43 -2.35
CA THR A 122 3.45 -7.21 -3.76
C THR A 122 4.68 -7.33 -4.66
N MET A 123 5.80 -6.72 -4.27
CA MET A 123 7.05 -6.84 -5.01
C MET A 123 7.63 -8.26 -5.00
N GLN A 124 7.46 -8.99 -3.90
CA GLN A 124 7.82 -10.42 -3.84
C GLN A 124 6.97 -11.26 -4.79
N THR A 125 5.66 -10.96 -4.89
CA THR A 125 4.76 -11.59 -5.85
C THR A 125 5.20 -11.31 -7.29
N PHE A 126 5.58 -10.08 -7.62
CA PHE A 126 6.13 -9.75 -8.94
C PHE A 126 7.36 -10.58 -9.26
N LYS A 127 8.28 -10.68 -8.31
CA LYS A 127 9.50 -11.47 -8.47
C LYS A 127 9.22 -12.96 -8.65
N SER A 128 8.29 -13.54 -7.90
CA SER A 128 7.92 -14.96 -8.03
C SER A 128 7.17 -15.27 -9.33
N ASN A 129 6.56 -14.28 -9.96
CA ASN A 129 5.93 -14.38 -11.28
C ASN A 129 6.83 -13.89 -12.43
N GLU A 130 8.14 -13.77 -12.18
CA GLU A 130 9.15 -13.41 -13.17
C GLU A 130 8.88 -12.09 -13.93
N VAL A 131 8.17 -11.14 -13.26
CA VAL A 131 7.95 -9.81 -13.81
C VAL A 131 9.29 -9.11 -14.01
N SER A 132 9.56 -8.64 -15.22
CA SER A 132 10.80 -7.92 -15.58
C SER A 132 10.61 -6.43 -15.73
N ASP A 133 9.41 -6.01 -16.12
CA ASP A 133 9.06 -4.61 -16.39
C ASP A 133 7.86 -4.16 -15.55
N VAL A 134 7.97 -2.96 -15.00
CA VAL A 134 6.92 -2.33 -14.21
C VAL A 134 6.63 -0.95 -14.76
N ILE A 135 5.36 -0.61 -14.96
CA ILE A 135 4.92 0.70 -15.42
C ILE A 135 4.18 1.38 -14.26
N GLU A 136 4.74 2.49 -13.75
CA GLU A 136 4.03 3.37 -12.82
C GLU A 136 3.14 4.32 -13.63
N VAL A 137 1.82 4.17 -13.50
CA VAL A 137 0.83 5.01 -14.18
C VAL A 137 0.32 6.08 -13.21
N GLY A 138 0.58 7.34 -13.52
CA GLY A 138 0.15 8.48 -12.71
C GLY A 138 1.24 9.53 -12.51
N PRO A 139 0.92 10.66 -11.86
CA PRO A 139 1.87 11.74 -11.65
C PRO A 139 2.95 11.37 -10.62
N GLY A 140 4.18 11.71 -10.93
CA GLY A 140 5.33 11.49 -10.06
C GLY A 140 6.06 10.15 -10.31
N ASN A 141 6.92 9.77 -9.35
CA ASN A 141 7.82 8.62 -9.47
C ASN A 141 8.06 7.93 -8.11
N VAL A 142 7.06 7.94 -7.24
CA VAL A 142 7.19 7.41 -5.88
C VAL A 142 7.36 5.90 -5.91
N LEU A 143 6.51 5.20 -6.68
CA LEU A 143 6.56 3.75 -6.79
C LEU A 143 7.83 3.29 -7.52
N GLN A 144 8.27 4.02 -8.54
CA GLN A 144 9.57 3.78 -9.19
C GLN A 144 10.70 3.76 -8.16
N GLY A 145 10.71 4.74 -7.25
CA GLY A 145 11.71 4.81 -6.18
C GLY A 145 11.64 3.62 -5.21
N LEU A 146 10.45 3.12 -4.91
CA LEU A 146 10.24 1.96 -4.04
C LEU A 146 10.64 0.66 -4.73
N VAL A 147 10.27 0.47 -5.99
CA VAL A 147 10.67 -0.71 -6.79
C VAL A 147 12.19 -0.81 -6.88
N LYS A 148 12.88 0.27 -7.23
CA LYS A 148 14.35 0.32 -7.32
C LYS A 148 15.05 0.02 -5.99
N ARG A 149 14.41 0.32 -4.85
CA ARG A 149 14.95 -0.02 -3.52
C ARG A 149 14.74 -1.50 -3.19
N PHE A 150 13.68 -2.09 -3.69
CA PHE A 150 13.37 -3.50 -3.49
C PHE A 150 14.25 -4.38 -4.39
N ASP A 151 14.23 -4.13 -5.70
CA ASP A 151 15.00 -4.89 -6.68
C ASP A 151 15.48 -3.96 -7.81
N LYS A 152 16.81 -3.85 -7.94
CA LYS A 152 17.44 -3.01 -8.98
C LYS A 152 17.43 -3.64 -10.36
N THR A 153 17.08 -4.91 -10.47
CA THR A 153 17.03 -5.63 -11.76
C THR A 153 15.72 -5.38 -12.50
N LEU A 154 14.66 -4.95 -11.79
CA LEU A 154 13.39 -4.57 -12.40
C LEU A 154 13.54 -3.29 -13.23
N ARG A 155 13.11 -3.36 -14.49
CA ARG A 155 12.99 -2.17 -15.34
C ARG A 155 11.71 -1.43 -14.95
N VAL A 156 11.84 -0.14 -14.63
CA VAL A 156 10.69 0.67 -14.21
C VAL A 156 10.50 1.82 -15.18
N HIS A 157 9.32 1.90 -15.73
CA HIS A 157 8.89 2.90 -16.68
C HIS A 157 7.83 3.79 -16.02
N SER A 158 7.82 5.08 -16.35
CA SER A 158 6.81 6.03 -15.88
C SER A 158 5.88 6.42 -17.01
N PHE A 159 4.58 6.47 -16.72
CA PHE A 159 3.54 6.99 -17.58
C PHE A 159 2.80 8.11 -16.84
N SER A 160 3.34 9.30 -16.90
CA SER A 160 2.81 10.47 -16.19
C SER A 160 2.00 11.39 -17.09
N ASN A 161 2.21 11.33 -18.40
CA ASN A 161 1.54 12.15 -19.40
C ASN A 161 1.47 11.43 -20.76
N ILE A 162 0.73 12.02 -21.69
CA ILE A 162 0.44 11.38 -22.98
C ILE A 162 1.70 11.21 -23.87
N GLU A 163 2.72 12.01 -23.63
CA GLU A 163 3.97 11.98 -24.40
C GLU A 163 4.78 10.72 -24.09
N ASP A 164 4.56 10.12 -22.92
CA ASP A 164 5.23 8.88 -22.49
C ASP A 164 4.73 7.63 -23.25
N ILE A 165 3.60 7.74 -23.99
CA ILE A 165 3.01 6.60 -24.73
C ILE A 165 4.01 5.92 -25.66
N ASN A 166 4.84 6.70 -26.36
CA ASN A 166 5.76 6.12 -27.34
C ASN A 166 6.89 5.33 -26.69
N SER A 167 7.35 5.74 -25.51
CA SER A 167 8.35 4.99 -24.74
C SER A 167 7.78 3.70 -24.15
N ILE A 168 6.50 3.71 -23.73
CA ILE A 168 5.83 2.52 -23.18
C ILE A 168 5.49 1.51 -24.27
N LYS A 169 5.06 1.93 -25.45
CA LYS A 169 4.81 1.03 -26.60
C LYS A 169 6.02 0.19 -27.02
N GLN A 170 7.23 0.60 -26.65
CA GLN A 170 8.45 -0.16 -26.93
C GLN A 170 8.69 -1.27 -25.90
N VAL A 171 7.95 -1.26 -24.80
CA VAL A 171 8.10 -2.19 -23.67
C VAL A 171 6.99 -3.26 -23.67
N LEU A 172 5.82 -2.92 -24.23
CA LEU A 172 4.67 -3.82 -24.43
C LEU A 172 4.81 -4.60 -25.73
#